data_08849c5a66ac97b0f36d68ceea5dd1dd
#
_entry.id   08849c5a66ac97b0f36d68ceea5dd1dd
#
_cell.length_a   1.000
_cell.length_b   1.000
_cell.length_c   1.000
_cell.angle_alpha   90.00
_cell.angle_beta   90.00
_cell.angle_gamma   90.00
#
_symmetry.space_group_name_H-M   'P 1'
#
loop_
_entity.id
_entity.type
_entity.pdbx_description
1 polymer ?
#
loop_
_entity_poly.entity_id
_entity_poly.type
_entity_poly.pdbx_seq_one_letter_code
_entity_poly.pdbx_strand_id
1 'polypeptide(L)'
;MTETTTFVLVHGSWQGAWSWDGVRNRLRSHGHRVITPALPGRGDYDEDRSWSGHDDNVAAVLAAIDADGADPVVLAGHSLGGVTISQVADQRPDRVARLIYCAAFVLDDGESAADVMPEQMRTAITELSTTRPDRAIPMPWEFWRQNFIQTASEQLARESHERLVPVPYRPVFEPVKLRRPVHRELPASFVAFTQDKTMPPGFWQPGMSGRLNEGAVIEIDGDHQMLLSAPGPLADALHHAAITPGG
;
A
#
# COMPACT_ATOMS: atom_id res chain seq x y z
N MET A 1 0.71 26.35 -14.75
CA MET A 1 1.23 25.89 -13.43
C MET A 1 0.34 24.75 -12.98
N THR A 2 0.87 23.56 -12.78
CA THR A 2 0.11 22.43 -12.26
C THR A 2 -0.31 22.77 -10.83
N GLU A 3 -1.57 22.52 -10.50
CA GLU A 3 -2.12 22.74 -9.17
C GLU A 3 -1.37 21.89 -8.14
N THR A 4 -0.98 22.48 -7.01
CA THR A 4 -0.24 21.78 -5.95
C THR A 4 -1.18 20.80 -5.25
N THR A 5 -0.89 19.51 -5.35
CA THR A 5 -1.65 18.43 -4.70
C THR A 5 -0.90 17.95 -3.46
N THR A 6 -1.61 17.59 -2.40
CA THR A 6 -1.02 16.89 -1.26
C THR A 6 -1.25 15.39 -1.37
N PHE A 7 -0.17 14.63 -1.48
CA PHE A 7 -0.19 13.17 -1.46
C PHE A 7 0.05 12.63 -0.07
N VAL A 8 -0.69 11.61 0.32
CA VAL A 8 -0.42 10.78 1.50
C VAL A 8 -0.10 9.37 1.00
N LEU A 9 1.14 8.93 1.17
CA LEU A 9 1.64 7.67 0.64
C LEU A 9 1.73 6.63 1.76
N VAL A 10 0.88 5.61 1.69
CA VAL A 10 0.74 4.58 2.71
C VAL A 10 1.43 3.30 2.24
N HIS A 11 2.45 2.86 3.00
CA HIS A 11 3.24 1.68 2.67
C HIS A 11 2.50 0.36 2.94
N GLY A 12 2.97 -0.71 2.30
CA GLY A 12 2.44 -2.07 2.45
C GLY A 12 3.04 -2.85 3.63
N SER A 13 2.98 -4.17 3.51
CA SER A 13 3.55 -5.13 4.47
C SER A 13 5.07 -5.01 4.57
N TRP A 14 5.63 -5.38 5.71
CA TRP A 14 7.07 -5.49 6.03
C TRP A 14 7.89 -4.21 5.93
N GLN A 15 7.35 -3.16 5.33
CA GLN A 15 8.04 -1.89 5.06
C GLN A 15 7.67 -0.82 6.10
N GLY A 16 8.32 0.33 5.96
CA GLY A 16 7.98 1.57 6.68
C GLY A 16 7.89 2.75 5.71
N ALA A 17 7.70 3.94 6.24
CA ALA A 17 7.61 5.20 5.46
C ALA A 17 8.82 5.41 4.51
N TRP A 18 9.96 4.86 4.86
CA TRP A 18 11.20 4.94 4.08
C TRP A 18 11.10 4.36 2.66
N SER A 19 10.20 3.39 2.46
CA SER A 19 10.01 2.78 1.14
C SER A 19 9.54 3.77 0.08
N TRP A 20 8.90 4.85 0.51
CA TRP A 20 8.41 5.91 -0.36
C TRP A 20 9.42 7.04 -0.61
N ASP A 21 10.64 7.01 -0.06
CA ASP A 21 11.58 8.14 -0.13
C ASP A 21 11.90 8.59 -1.56
N GLY A 22 12.12 7.64 -2.46
CA GLY A 22 12.38 7.93 -3.87
C GLY A 22 11.19 8.58 -4.58
N VAL A 23 10.00 8.01 -4.38
CA VAL A 23 8.73 8.52 -4.93
C VAL A 23 8.39 9.89 -4.35
N ARG A 24 8.54 10.06 -3.03
CA ARG A 24 8.33 11.33 -2.32
C ARG A 24 9.19 12.44 -2.91
N ASN A 25 10.48 12.18 -3.11
CA ASN A 25 11.41 13.18 -3.64
C ASN A 25 11.03 13.57 -5.07
N ARG A 26 10.63 12.62 -5.91
CA ARG A 26 10.18 12.88 -7.27
C ARG A 26 8.88 13.69 -7.31
N LEU A 27 7.87 13.34 -6.52
CA LEU A 27 6.61 14.10 -6.43
C LEU A 27 6.84 15.53 -5.94
N ARG A 28 7.74 15.71 -4.96
CA ARG A 28 8.14 17.05 -4.50
C ARG A 28 8.81 17.85 -5.59
N SER A 29 9.62 17.23 -6.45
CA SER A 29 10.22 17.94 -7.60
C SER A 29 9.19 18.36 -8.65
N HIS A 30 7.99 17.76 -8.66
CA HIS A 30 6.83 18.19 -9.45
C HIS A 30 6.01 19.29 -8.76
N GLY A 31 6.42 19.76 -7.58
CA GLY A 31 5.74 20.83 -6.84
C GLY A 31 4.64 20.37 -5.90
N HIS A 32 4.52 19.07 -5.64
CA HIS A 32 3.52 18.51 -4.73
C HIS A 32 3.99 18.50 -3.27
N ARG A 33 3.02 18.53 -2.34
CA ARG A 33 3.25 18.19 -0.92
C ARG A 33 3.13 16.69 -0.76
N VAL A 34 3.98 16.09 0.09
CA VAL A 34 3.97 14.63 0.28
C VAL A 34 4.18 14.28 1.74
N ILE A 35 3.22 13.54 2.28
CA ILE A 35 3.18 12.97 3.63
C ILE A 35 3.41 11.46 3.50
N THR A 36 4.29 10.90 4.30
CA THR A 36 4.57 9.46 4.35
C THR A 36 4.43 8.97 5.79
N PRO A 37 3.21 8.66 6.25
CA PRO A 37 2.99 8.22 7.63
C PRO A 37 3.71 6.89 7.88
N ALA A 38 4.33 6.77 9.07
CA ALA A 38 4.81 5.50 9.57
C ALA A 38 3.62 4.77 10.23
N LEU A 39 3.28 3.60 9.72
CA LEU A 39 2.25 2.77 10.33
C LEU A 39 2.78 2.11 11.62
N PRO A 40 1.92 1.90 12.63
CA PRO A 40 2.28 1.21 13.87
C PRO A 40 2.82 -0.21 13.68
N GLY A 41 3.60 -0.69 14.62
CA GLY A 41 4.23 -2.02 14.55
C GLY A 41 5.30 -2.12 13.45
N ARG A 42 5.97 -1.00 13.13
CA ARG A 42 7.09 -0.92 12.19
C ARG A 42 8.38 -0.46 12.86
N GLY A 43 8.48 -0.64 14.18
CA GLY A 43 9.68 -0.39 14.99
C GLY A 43 10.74 -1.48 14.83
N ASP A 44 11.49 -1.76 15.91
CA ASP A 44 12.56 -2.74 15.89
C ASP A 44 12.06 -4.16 15.54
N TYR A 45 12.94 -4.98 14.94
CA TYR A 45 12.57 -6.31 14.44
C TYR A 45 11.93 -7.21 15.51
N ASP A 46 12.37 -7.10 16.75
CA ASP A 46 11.92 -7.93 17.88
C ASP A 46 10.77 -7.30 18.70
N GLU A 47 10.25 -6.13 18.28
CA GLU A 47 9.10 -5.51 18.93
C GLU A 47 7.87 -6.44 18.89
N ASP A 48 7.10 -6.48 20.00
CA ASP A 48 5.79 -7.14 20.02
C ASP A 48 4.77 -6.35 19.19
N ARG A 49 4.19 -7.00 18.19
CA ARG A 49 3.24 -6.40 17.25
C ARG A 49 1.81 -6.93 17.38
N SER A 50 1.54 -7.72 18.42
CA SER A 50 0.23 -8.35 18.63
C SER A 50 -0.91 -7.34 18.76
N TRP A 51 -0.60 -6.12 19.22
CA TRP A 51 -1.54 -5.04 19.44
C TRP A 51 -1.92 -4.28 18.15
N SER A 52 -1.05 -4.22 17.15
CA SER A 52 -1.25 -3.38 15.94
C SER A 52 -2.30 -3.97 15.00
N GLY A 53 -3.35 -3.22 14.73
CA GLY A 53 -4.48 -3.57 13.87
C GLY A 53 -4.86 -2.49 12.86
N HIS A 54 -6.03 -2.63 12.24
CA HIS A 54 -6.53 -1.67 11.26
C HIS A 54 -6.78 -0.28 11.87
N ASP A 55 -7.40 -0.23 13.05
CA ASP A 55 -7.75 1.05 13.69
C ASP A 55 -6.50 1.87 14.02
N ASP A 56 -5.41 1.20 14.43
CA ASP A 56 -4.14 1.86 14.72
C ASP A 56 -3.50 2.45 13.45
N ASN A 57 -3.56 1.69 12.34
CA ASN A 57 -3.08 2.16 11.03
C ASN A 57 -3.88 3.38 10.55
N VAL A 58 -5.19 3.33 10.65
CA VAL A 58 -6.09 4.45 10.26
C VAL A 58 -5.82 5.68 11.12
N ALA A 59 -5.71 5.50 12.44
CA ALA A 59 -5.42 6.60 13.36
C ALA A 59 -4.08 7.27 13.05
N ALA A 60 -3.04 6.51 12.73
CA ALA A 60 -1.74 7.05 12.37
C ALA A 60 -1.79 7.88 11.08
N VAL A 61 -2.52 7.42 10.05
CA VAL A 61 -2.69 8.16 8.79
C VAL A 61 -3.48 9.44 9.01
N LEU A 62 -4.61 9.37 9.75
CA LEU A 62 -5.43 10.55 10.05
C LEU A 62 -4.64 11.59 10.87
N ALA A 63 -3.89 11.15 11.87
CA ALA A 63 -3.04 12.04 12.66
C ALA A 63 -1.98 12.76 11.80
N ALA A 64 -1.40 12.06 10.80
CA ALA A 64 -0.44 12.67 9.87
C ALA A 64 -1.10 13.71 8.94
N ILE A 65 -2.33 13.45 8.47
CA ILE A 65 -3.12 14.40 7.68
C ILE A 65 -3.47 15.64 8.52
N ASP A 66 -3.92 15.44 9.76
CA ASP A 66 -4.30 16.53 10.65
C ASP A 66 -3.10 17.41 11.03
N ALA A 67 -1.94 16.80 11.28
CA ALA A 67 -0.70 17.53 11.59
C ALA A 67 -0.19 18.39 10.42
N ASP A 68 -0.40 17.95 9.18
CA ASP A 68 -0.04 18.72 7.98
C ASP A 68 -1.05 19.83 7.67
N GLY A 69 -2.32 19.67 8.06
CA GLY A 69 -3.41 20.62 7.81
C GLY A 69 -3.87 20.66 6.35
N ALA A 70 -3.44 19.71 5.51
CA ALA A 70 -3.89 19.64 4.11
C ALA A 70 -5.29 19.01 4.01
N ASP A 71 -6.11 19.58 3.10
CA ASP A 71 -7.49 19.14 2.90
C ASP A 71 -8.06 19.71 1.58
N PRO A 72 -8.62 18.86 0.68
CA PRO A 72 -8.54 17.40 0.70
C PRO A 72 -7.19 16.85 0.19
N VAL A 73 -6.90 15.57 0.46
CA VAL A 73 -5.66 14.90 0.05
C VAL A 73 -5.91 13.78 -0.98
N VAL A 74 -4.87 13.42 -1.73
CA VAL A 74 -4.82 12.20 -2.54
C VAL A 74 -4.15 11.10 -1.72
N LEU A 75 -4.89 10.02 -1.42
CA LEU A 75 -4.36 8.85 -0.71
C LEU A 75 -3.83 7.83 -1.72
N ALA A 76 -2.57 7.48 -1.63
CA ALA A 76 -1.97 6.39 -2.41
C ALA A 76 -1.53 5.26 -1.47
N GLY A 77 -2.04 4.06 -1.69
CA GLY A 77 -1.72 2.87 -0.89
C GLY A 77 -1.06 1.79 -1.73
N HIS A 78 0.08 1.26 -1.24
CA HIS A 78 0.77 0.15 -1.87
C HIS A 78 0.44 -1.16 -1.17
N SER A 79 0.13 -2.21 -1.94
CA SER A 79 -0.07 -3.56 -1.41
C SER A 79 -1.13 -3.57 -0.28
N LEU A 80 -0.79 -4.02 0.92
CA LEU A 80 -1.68 -3.97 2.10
C LEU A 80 -2.06 -2.53 2.51
N GLY A 81 -1.31 -1.52 2.08
CA GLY A 81 -1.65 -0.10 2.29
C GLY A 81 -2.97 0.32 1.65
N GLY A 82 -3.44 -0.40 0.60
CA GLY A 82 -4.75 -0.21 0.00
C GLY A 82 -5.90 -0.42 0.98
N VAL A 83 -5.75 -1.38 1.89
CA VAL A 83 -6.72 -1.65 2.96
C VAL A 83 -6.83 -0.45 3.91
N THR A 84 -5.69 0.13 4.26
CA THR A 84 -5.65 1.29 5.16
C THR A 84 -6.26 2.53 4.53
N ILE A 85 -5.93 2.84 3.26
CA ILE A 85 -6.48 4.04 2.60
C ILE A 85 -8.00 3.94 2.40
N SER A 86 -8.53 2.74 2.15
CA SER A 86 -10.00 2.53 2.07
C SER A 86 -10.68 2.85 3.38
N GLN A 87 -10.13 2.41 4.51
CA GLN A 87 -10.71 2.65 5.84
C GLN A 87 -10.55 4.12 6.29
N VAL A 88 -9.44 4.79 5.93
CA VAL A 88 -9.27 6.24 6.14
C VAL A 88 -10.36 7.01 5.37
N ALA A 89 -10.57 6.66 4.11
CA ALA A 89 -11.60 7.28 3.27
C ALA A 89 -13.02 7.01 3.78
N ASP A 90 -13.28 5.83 4.34
CA ASP A 90 -14.57 5.52 4.97
C ASP A 90 -14.84 6.36 6.21
N GLN A 91 -13.82 6.58 7.05
CA GLN A 91 -13.95 7.40 8.26
C GLN A 91 -14.04 8.91 7.96
N ARG A 92 -13.26 9.39 6.99
CA ARG A 92 -13.15 10.82 6.66
C ARG A 92 -13.19 11.07 5.14
N PRO A 93 -14.32 10.76 4.48
CA PRO A 93 -14.47 10.96 3.05
C PRO A 93 -14.38 12.43 2.63
N ASP A 94 -14.72 13.33 3.53
CA ASP A 94 -14.60 14.77 3.38
C ASP A 94 -13.13 15.23 3.19
N ARG A 95 -12.17 14.45 3.69
CA ARG A 95 -10.74 14.73 3.62
C ARG A 95 -10.02 14.11 2.42
N VAL A 96 -10.72 13.34 1.60
CA VAL A 96 -10.10 12.55 0.52
C VAL A 96 -10.62 12.99 -0.84
N ALA A 97 -9.74 13.55 -1.67
CA ALA A 97 -10.05 13.91 -3.04
C ALA A 97 -10.04 12.70 -3.98
N ARG A 98 -9.14 11.75 -3.75
CA ARG A 98 -8.94 10.58 -4.61
C ARG A 98 -8.21 9.45 -3.89
N LEU A 99 -8.51 8.21 -4.30
CA LEU A 99 -7.80 6.99 -3.92
C LEU A 99 -6.93 6.50 -5.08
N ILE A 100 -5.68 6.11 -4.80
CA ILE A 100 -4.79 5.46 -5.77
C ILE A 100 -4.26 4.15 -5.16
N TYR A 101 -4.61 3.03 -5.78
CA TYR A 101 -4.21 1.70 -5.36
C TYR A 101 -3.02 1.24 -6.20
N CYS A 102 -1.84 1.08 -5.60
CA CYS A 102 -0.61 0.68 -6.29
C CYS A 102 -0.35 -0.81 -6.03
N ALA A 103 -0.67 -1.69 -6.98
CA ALA A 103 -0.65 -3.15 -6.80
C ALA A 103 -1.18 -3.53 -5.41
N ALA A 104 -2.39 -3.07 -5.09
CA ALA A 104 -2.90 -3.03 -3.73
C ALA A 104 -4.23 -3.77 -3.55
N PHE A 105 -4.47 -4.22 -2.32
CA PHE A 105 -5.75 -4.82 -1.94
C PHE A 105 -6.86 -3.78 -1.95
N VAL A 106 -7.94 -4.12 -2.63
CA VAL A 106 -9.22 -3.40 -2.64
C VAL A 106 -10.23 -4.36 -2.06
N LEU A 107 -10.65 -4.16 -0.80
CA LEU A 107 -11.51 -5.09 -0.08
C LEU A 107 -12.91 -4.52 0.09
N ASP A 108 -13.92 -5.39 0.02
CA ASP A 108 -15.29 -5.09 0.43
C ASP A 108 -15.43 -5.26 1.96
N ASP A 109 -16.50 -4.72 2.53
CA ASP A 109 -16.80 -4.85 3.98
C ASP A 109 -16.85 -6.31 4.41
N GLY A 110 -16.19 -6.62 5.53
CA GLY A 110 -16.12 -7.97 6.10
C GLY A 110 -15.07 -8.88 5.50
N GLU A 111 -14.36 -8.48 4.42
CA GLU A 111 -13.22 -9.25 3.88
C GLU A 111 -11.93 -8.93 4.64
N SER A 112 -11.04 -9.91 4.76
CA SER A 112 -9.64 -9.71 5.12
C SER A 112 -8.72 -9.89 3.89
N ALA A 113 -7.50 -9.38 3.97
CA ALA A 113 -6.52 -9.63 2.91
C ALA A 113 -6.24 -11.14 2.75
N ALA A 114 -6.24 -11.89 3.84
CA ALA A 114 -6.06 -13.35 3.83
C ALA A 114 -7.21 -14.10 3.14
N ASP A 115 -8.45 -13.60 3.23
CA ASP A 115 -9.62 -14.24 2.60
C ASP A 115 -9.56 -14.19 1.07
N VAL A 116 -9.04 -13.10 0.52
CA VAL A 116 -8.97 -12.91 -0.93
C VAL A 116 -7.68 -13.45 -1.54
N MET A 117 -6.67 -13.78 -0.72
CA MET A 117 -5.42 -14.39 -1.21
C MET A 117 -5.65 -15.82 -1.71
N PRO A 118 -4.84 -16.27 -2.70
CA PRO A 118 -4.80 -17.68 -3.07
C PRO A 118 -4.50 -18.58 -1.87
N GLU A 119 -5.13 -19.74 -1.81
CA GLU A 119 -5.01 -20.67 -0.68
C GLU A 119 -3.56 -21.01 -0.32
N GLN A 120 -2.71 -21.23 -1.32
CA GLN A 120 -1.29 -21.52 -1.10
C GLN A 120 -0.57 -20.38 -0.40
N MET A 121 -0.85 -19.12 -0.80
CA MET A 121 -0.26 -17.94 -0.17
C MET A 121 -0.78 -17.79 1.26
N ARG A 122 -2.08 -17.93 1.46
CA ARG A 122 -2.70 -17.86 2.79
C ARG A 122 -2.10 -18.91 3.73
N THR A 123 -1.90 -20.14 3.26
CA THR A 123 -1.26 -21.22 4.03
C THR A 123 0.18 -20.81 4.42
N ALA A 124 0.98 -20.36 3.46
CA ALA A 124 2.37 -19.97 3.71
C ALA A 124 2.49 -18.83 4.74
N ILE A 125 1.68 -17.77 4.62
CA ILE A 125 1.72 -16.66 5.59
C ILE A 125 1.18 -17.08 6.96
N THR A 126 0.22 -18.01 7.01
CA THR A 126 -0.26 -18.58 8.28
C THR A 126 0.85 -19.38 8.98
N GLU A 127 1.56 -20.23 8.27
CA GLU A 127 2.71 -20.97 8.80
C GLU A 127 3.80 -20.01 9.29
N LEU A 128 4.18 -19.02 8.50
CA LEU A 128 5.16 -18.00 8.90
C LEU A 128 4.72 -17.26 10.17
N SER A 129 3.43 -16.99 10.34
CA SER A 129 2.92 -16.33 11.54
C SER A 129 3.10 -17.16 12.82
N THR A 130 3.26 -18.48 12.71
CA THR A 130 3.50 -19.35 13.88
C THR A 130 4.94 -19.35 14.35
N THR A 131 5.87 -18.77 13.59
CA THR A 131 7.30 -18.72 13.92
C THR A 131 7.65 -17.70 14.99
N ARG A 132 6.70 -16.83 15.35
CA ARG A 132 6.87 -15.77 16.37
C ARG A 132 5.77 -15.81 17.41
N PRO A 133 6.08 -15.48 18.68
CA PRO A 133 5.06 -15.44 19.76
C PRO A 133 3.94 -14.41 19.51
N ASP A 134 4.27 -13.26 18.91
CA ASP A 134 3.33 -12.18 18.55
C ASP A 134 2.58 -12.46 17.25
N ARG A 135 2.84 -13.60 16.61
CA ARG A 135 2.31 -14.02 15.31
C ARG A 135 2.63 -13.04 14.16
N ALA A 136 3.51 -12.07 14.34
CA ALA A 136 3.96 -11.23 13.26
C ALA A 136 4.67 -12.08 12.19
N ILE A 137 4.47 -11.72 10.92
CA ILE A 137 4.86 -12.53 9.76
C ILE A 137 6.18 -11.98 9.21
N PRO A 138 7.31 -12.71 9.34
CA PRO A 138 8.58 -12.29 8.75
C PRO A 138 8.57 -12.43 7.23
N MET A 139 9.51 -11.75 6.56
CA MET A 139 9.73 -11.87 5.11
C MET A 139 11.00 -12.69 4.84
N PRO A 140 10.89 -13.92 4.32
CA PRO A 140 12.04 -14.71 3.91
C PRO A 140 12.79 -14.06 2.73
N TRP A 141 14.13 -14.09 2.77
CA TRP A 141 14.98 -13.50 1.72
C TRP A 141 14.64 -14.00 0.32
N GLU A 142 14.54 -15.34 0.15
CA GLU A 142 14.29 -15.94 -1.17
C GLU A 142 12.95 -15.47 -1.76
N PHE A 143 11.91 -15.36 -0.90
CA PHE A 143 10.62 -14.89 -1.33
C PHE A 143 10.63 -13.39 -1.70
N TRP A 144 11.32 -12.57 -0.90
CA TRP A 144 11.55 -11.16 -1.20
C TRP A 144 12.24 -10.98 -2.54
N ARG A 145 13.38 -11.65 -2.73
CA ARG A 145 14.21 -11.51 -3.91
C ARG A 145 13.53 -11.99 -5.19
N GLN A 146 12.81 -13.11 -5.13
CA GLN A 146 12.24 -13.74 -6.32
C GLN A 146 10.88 -13.18 -6.74
N ASN A 147 10.08 -12.66 -5.79
CA ASN A 147 8.69 -12.30 -6.06
C ASN A 147 8.38 -10.83 -5.86
N PHE A 148 9.14 -10.14 -5.01
CA PHE A 148 8.86 -8.75 -4.67
C PHE A 148 9.74 -7.75 -5.40
N ILE A 149 11.07 -8.03 -5.48
CA ILE A 149 12.07 -7.06 -5.95
C ILE A 149 13.02 -7.67 -7.00
N GLN A 150 12.49 -8.51 -7.85
CA GLN A 150 13.29 -9.29 -8.80
C GLN A 150 13.95 -8.45 -9.91
N THR A 151 13.45 -7.25 -10.20
CA THR A 151 14.02 -6.36 -11.23
C THR A 151 15.16 -5.48 -10.71
N ALA A 152 15.28 -5.32 -9.40
CA ALA A 152 16.32 -4.52 -8.79
C ALA A 152 17.70 -5.20 -8.81
N SER A 153 18.77 -4.40 -8.60
CA SER A 153 20.09 -4.94 -8.35
C SER A 153 20.13 -5.79 -7.07
N GLU A 154 21.05 -6.75 -7.01
CA GLU A 154 21.26 -7.59 -5.82
C GLU A 154 21.55 -6.74 -4.58
N GLN A 155 22.35 -5.68 -4.74
CA GLN A 155 22.68 -4.75 -3.67
C GLN A 155 21.41 -4.08 -3.10
N LEU A 156 20.59 -3.48 -3.96
CA LEU A 156 19.35 -2.82 -3.51
C LEU A 156 18.39 -3.81 -2.86
N ALA A 157 18.28 -5.03 -3.40
CA ALA A 157 17.43 -6.06 -2.83
C ALA A 157 17.88 -6.46 -1.41
N ARG A 158 19.21 -6.61 -1.17
CA ARG A 158 19.76 -6.90 0.18
C ARG A 158 19.58 -5.76 1.14
N GLU A 159 20.01 -4.55 0.76
CA GLU A 159 19.89 -3.36 1.59
C GLU A 159 18.42 -3.09 2.00
N SER A 160 17.48 -3.31 1.09
CA SER A 160 16.07 -3.16 1.40
C SER A 160 15.54 -4.29 2.29
N HIS A 161 15.96 -5.54 2.07
CA HIS A 161 15.55 -6.66 2.91
C HIS A 161 15.99 -6.52 4.37
N GLU A 162 17.21 -6.01 4.61
CA GLU A 162 17.74 -5.74 5.94
C GLU A 162 16.93 -4.69 6.73
N ARG A 163 16.15 -3.87 6.03
CA ARG A 163 15.25 -2.86 6.62
C ARG A 163 13.83 -3.34 6.84
N LEU A 164 13.50 -4.54 6.37
CA LEU A 164 12.16 -5.11 6.57
C LEU A 164 11.97 -5.53 8.03
N VAL A 165 10.75 -5.35 8.50
CA VAL A 165 10.32 -5.85 9.82
C VAL A 165 9.11 -6.76 9.64
N PRO A 166 8.87 -7.72 10.54
CA PRO A 166 7.70 -8.59 10.46
C PRO A 166 6.40 -7.76 10.41
N VAL A 167 5.48 -8.12 9.52
CA VAL A 167 4.18 -7.45 9.46
C VAL A 167 3.29 -7.93 10.60
N PRO A 168 2.55 -7.05 11.30
CA PRO A 168 1.58 -7.47 12.30
C PRO A 168 0.54 -8.43 11.70
N TYR A 169 0.13 -9.43 12.48
CA TYR A 169 -0.85 -10.43 12.05
C TYR A 169 -2.22 -9.83 11.73
N ARG A 170 -2.72 -8.98 12.63
CA ARG A 170 -4.09 -8.47 12.56
C ARG A 170 -4.43 -7.77 11.25
N PRO A 171 -3.64 -6.82 10.70
CA PRO A 171 -3.96 -6.16 9.43
C PRO A 171 -4.05 -7.10 8.22
N VAL A 172 -3.51 -8.32 8.31
CA VAL A 172 -3.57 -9.32 7.23
C VAL A 172 -4.81 -10.20 7.35
N PHE A 173 -5.18 -10.59 8.58
CA PHE A 173 -6.21 -11.59 8.85
C PHE A 173 -7.50 -11.02 9.45
N GLU A 174 -7.48 -9.78 9.95
CA GLU A 174 -8.66 -9.13 10.51
C GLU A 174 -9.54 -8.58 9.36
N PRO A 175 -10.84 -8.86 9.39
CA PRO A 175 -11.77 -8.30 8.40
C PRO A 175 -11.84 -6.78 8.48
N VAL A 176 -11.89 -6.12 7.31
CA VAL A 176 -12.13 -4.68 7.26
C VAL A 176 -13.54 -4.32 7.66
N LYS A 177 -13.72 -3.12 8.19
CA LYS A 177 -15.04 -2.56 8.52
C LYS A 177 -15.24 -1.31 7.69
N LEU A 178 -16.09 -1.40 6.68
CA LEU A 178 -16.42 -0.29 5.79
C LEU A 178 -17.92 -0.04 5.87
N ARG A 179 -18.32 1.17 6.20
CA ARG A 179 -19.74 1.59 6.21
C ARG A 179 -20.29 1.75 4.81
N ARG A 180 -19.40 1.90 3.81
CA ARG A 180 -19.73 2.10 2.40
C ARG A 180 -18.58 1.65 1.49
N PRO A 181 -18.87 1.32 0.22
CA PRO A 181 -17.86 0.90 -0.74
C PRO A 181 -17.08 2.13 -1.29
N VAL A 182 -16.23 2.75 -0.46
CA VAL A 182 -15.49 3.98 -0.79
C VAL A 182 -14.71 3.89 -2.11
N HIS A 183 -14.19 2.72 -2.43
CA HIS A 183 -13.46 2.45 -3.66
C HIS A 183 -14.35 2.49 -4.93
N ARG A 184 -15.68 2.52 -4.75
CA ARG A 184 -16.67 2.69 -5.83
C ARG A 184 -17.35 4.06 -5.81
N GLU A 185 -17.31 4.76 -4.68
CA GLU A 185 -18.00 6.04 -4.50
C GLU A 185 -17.06 7.25 -4.70
N LEU A 186 -15.78 7.11 -4.35
CA LEU A 186 -14.80 8.17 -4.52
C LEU A 186 -14.03 7.99 -5.84
N PRO A 187 -13.53 9.09 -6.41
CA PRO A 187 -12.60 9.01 -7.53
C PRO A 187 -11.43 8.08 -7.18
N ALA A 188 -11.24 7.03 -7.95
CA ALA A 188 -10.22 6.03 -7.69
C ALA A 188 -9.43 5.68 -8.95
N SER A 189 -8.18 5.25 -8.78
CA SER A 189 -7.33 4.73 -9.83
C SER A 189 -6.54 3.52 -9.32
N PHE A 190 -6.19 2.61 -10.21
CA PHE A 190 -5.34 1.47 -9.92
C PHE A 190 -4.05 1.56 -10.74
N VAL A 191 -2.91 1.53 -10.08
CA VAL A 191 -1.61 1.43 -10.75
C VAL A 191 -1.16 -0.03 -10.68
N ALA A 192 -1.19 -0.70 -11.83
CA ALA A 192 -0.81 -2.10 -11.97
C ALA A 192 0.66 -2.22 -12.37
N PHE A 193 1.38 -3.14 -11.75
CA PHE A 193 2.79 -3.43 -12.03
C PHE A 193 2.88 -4.69 -12.86
N THR A 194 3.33 -4.57 -14.14
CA THR A 194 3.22 -5.65 -15.13
C THR A 194 4.13 -6.84 -14.86
N GLN A 195 5.19 -6.66 -14.06
CA GLN A 195 6.11 -7.73 -13.67
C GLN A 195 5.92 -8.20 -12.22
N ASP A 196 4.82 -7.82 -11.56
CA ASP A 196 4.51 -8.25 -10.20
C ASP A 196 4.30 -9.77 -10.12
N LYS A 197 5.11 -10.44 -9.30
CA LYS A 197 5.08 -11.90 -9.08
C LYS A 197 4.59 -12.30 -7.69
N THR A 198 4.14 -11.35 -6.89
CA THR A 198 3.67 -11.62 -5.52
C THR A 198 2.40 -12.45 -5.48
N MET A 199 1.57 -12.32 -6.51
CA MET A 199 0.31 -13.04 -6.65
C MET A 199 0.21 -13.66 -8.06
N PRO A 200 -0.67 -14.64 -8.27
CA PRO A 200 -0.91 -15.22 -9.60
C PRO A 200 -1.36 -14.16 -10.62
N PRO A 201 -1.09 -14.39 -11.91
CA PRO A 201 -1.62 -13.54 -12.97
C PRO A 201 -3.13 -13.34 -12.85
N GLY A 202 -3.58 -12.12 -13.03
CA GLY A 202 -4.99 -11.75 -12.91
C GLY A 202 -5.42 -11.33 -11.50
N PHE A 203 -4.61 -11.55 -10.47
CA PHE A 203 -4.99 -11.17 -9.10
C PHE A 203 -5.09 -9.65 -8.93
N TRP A 204 -4.01 -8.92 -9.28
CA TRP A 204 -4.01 -7.45 -9.17
C TRP A 204 -4.86 -6.83 -10.26
N GLN A 205 -4.69 -7.29 -11.52
CA GLN A 205 -5.47 -6.86 -12.66
C GLN A 205 -5.90 -8.09 -13.49
N PRO A 206 -7.21 -8.30 -13.74
CA PRO A 206 -8.33 -7.42 -13.35
C PRO A 206 -8.89 -7.66 -11.94
N GLY A 207 -8.35 -8.59 -11.16
CA GLY A 207 -8.94 -9.00 -9.88
C GLY A 207 -9.21 -7.84 -8.92
N MET A 208 -8.17 -7.16 -8.43
CA MET A 208 -8.33 -6.03 -7.51
C MET A 208 -8.76 -4.75 -8.24
N SER A 209 -8.18 -4.46 -9.42
CA SER A 209 -8.54 -3.26 -10.19
C SER A 209 -10.01 -3.26 -10.64
N GLY A 210 -10.57 -4.43 -10.96
CA GLY A 210 -11.97 -4.57 -11.37
C GLY A 210 -13.00 -4.32 -10.25
N ARG A 211 -12.53 -4.16 -9.01
CA ARG A 211 -13.41 -3.78 -7.88
C ARG A 211 -13.68 -2.27 -7.83
N LEU A 212 -12.91 -1.47 -8.55
CA LEU A 212 -13.17 -0.03 -8.67
C LEU A 212 -14.32 0.22 -9.65
N ASN A 213 -15.15 1.22 -9.33
CA ASN A 213 -16.19 1.68 -10.26
C ASN A 213 -15.57 2.69 -11.24
N GLU A 214 -15.51 2.34 -12.52
CA GLU A 214 -14.98 3.21 -13.60
C GLU A 214 -13.57 3.81 -13.32
N GLY A 215 -12.81 3.18 -12.41
CA GLY A 215 -11.46 3.63 -12.04
C GLY A 215 -10.48 3.43 -13.18
N ALA A 216 -9.68 4.46 -13.47
CA ALA A 216 -8.59 4.34 -14.43
C ALA A 216 -7.55 3.31 -13.98
N VAL A 217 -7.21 2.37 -14.86
CA VAL A 217 -6.08 1.46 -14.67
C VAL A 217 -4.87 2.01 -15.41
N ILE A 218 -3.78 2.24 -14.69
CA ILE A 218 -2.50 2.69 -15.23
C ILE A 218 -1.51 1.55 -15.10
N GLU A 219 -1.08 1.00 -16.22
CA GLU A 219 -0.06 -0.06 -16.23
C GLU A 219 1.33 0.56 -16.33
N ILE A 220 2.23 0.12 -15.45
CA ILE A 220 3.65 0.49 -15.50
C ILE A 220 4.52 -0.76 -15.40
N ASP A 221 5.63 -0.75 -16.14
CA ASP A 221 6.52 -1.88 -16.20
C ASP A 221 7.45 -1.93 -14.98
N GLY A 222 7.30 -2.97 -14.16
CA GLY A 222 8.09 -3.18 -12.97
C GLY A 222 7.53 -4.23 -12.02
N ASP A 223 8.33 -4.55 -11.01
CA ASP A 223 8.02 -5.52 -9.98
C ASP A 223 7.14 -4.93 -8.86
N HIS A 224 6.79 -5.77 -7.88
CA HIS A 224 5.95 -5.32 -6.74
C HIS A 224 6.57 -4.17 -5.95
N GLN A 225 7.90 -4.02 -5.98
CA GLN A 225 8.63 -3.03 -5.21
C GLN A 225 9.08 -1.81 -6.03
N MET A 226 8.25 -1.38 -6.99
CA MET A 226 8.53 -0.18 -7.78
C MET A 226 8.79 1.08 -6.95
N LEU A 227 8.36 1.09 -5.70
CA LEU A 227 8.70 2.15 -4.74
C LEU A 227 10.22 2.28 -4.57
N LEU A 228 10.94 1.17 -4.68
CA LEU A 228 12.38 1.03 -4.51
C LEU A 228 13.11 0.83 -5.83
N SER A 229 12.64 -0.11 -6.65
CA SER A 229 13.29 -0.50 -7.91
C SER A 229 13.13 0.54 -9.02
N ALA A 230 12.00 1.25 -9.06
CA ALA A 230 11.70 2.23 -10.10
C ALA A 230 10.83 3.41 -9.57
N PRO A 231 11.31 4.20 -8.59
CA PRO A 231 10.51 5.24 -7.94
C PRO A 231 10.09 6.38 -8.88
N GLY A 232 10.88 6.68 -9.92
CA GLY A 232 10.57 7.72 -10.90
C GLY A 232 9.30 7.41 -11.69
N PRO A 233 9.24 6.32 -12.46
CA PRO A 233 8.05 5.88 -13.18
C PRO A 233 6.80 5.77 -12.29
N LEU A 234 6.92 5.27 -11.06
CA LEU A 234 5.79 5.21 -10.12
C LEU A 234 5.32 6.61 -9.73
N ALA A 235 6.23 7.53 -9.42
CA ALA A 235 5.85 8.90 -9.08
C ALA A 235 5.16 9.63 -10.23
N ASP A 236 5.64 9.43 -11.46
CA ASP A 236 5.04 10.01 -12.66
C ASP A 236 3.62 9.42 -12.90
N ALA A 237 3.42 8.13 -12.65
CA ALA A 237 2.09 7.49 -12.69
C ALA A 237 1.14 8.04 -11.60
N LEU A 238 1.62 8.24 -10.37
CA LEU A 238 0.85 8.86 -9.29
C LEU A 238 0.45 10.30 -9.64
N HIS A 239 1.38 11.09 -10.16
CA HIS A 239 1.10 12.44 -10.63
C HIS A 239 0.00 12.43 -11.69
N HIS A 240 0.12 11.58 -12.70
CA HIS A 240 -0.88 11.45 -13.76
C HIS A 240 -2.25 11.03 -13.20
N ALA A 241 -2.30 10.03 -12.33
CA ALA A 241 -3.53 9.59 -11.69
C ALA A 241 -4.23 10.68 -10.88
N ALA A 242 -3.46 11.56 -10.23
CA ALA A 242 -4.02 12.63 -9.40
C ALA A 242 -4.68 13.75 -10.20
N ILE A 243 -4.17 14.06 -11.40
CA ILE A 243 -4.66 15.16 -12.24
C ILE A 243 -5.66 14.73 -13.32
N THR A 244 -5.77 13.43 -13.59
CA THR A 244 -6.74 12.92 -14.57
C THR A 244 -8.14 13.00 -13.96
N PRO A 245 -9.10 13.69 -14.61
CA PRO A 245 -10.48 13.66 -14.15
C PRO A 245 -10.95 12.23 -14.02
N GLY A 246 -11.64 11.90 -12.92
CA GLY A 246 -12.36 10.64 -12.83
C GLY A 246 -13.35 10.58 -13.98
N GLY A 247 -13.35 9.48 -14.74
CA GLY A 247 -14.35 9.24 -15.76
C GLY A 247 -15.73 9.19 -15.19
#